data_66a9ca90a43bac4d1c89399ace240f1d
#
_entry.id   66a9ca90a43bac4d1c89399ace240f1d
#
_cell.length_a   1.000
_cell.length_b   1.000
_cell.length_c   1.000
_cell.angle_alpha   90.00
_cell.angle_beta   90.00
_cell.angle_gamma   90.00
#
_symmetry.space_group_name_H-M   'P 1'
#
loop_
_entity.id
_entity.type
_entity.pdbx_description
1 polymer ?
#
loop_
_entity_poly.entity_id
_entity_poly.type
_entity_poly.pdbx_seq_one_letter_code
_entity_poly.pdbx_strand_id
1 'polypeptide(L)'
;MNTTVFKTEPAALKVWVEKRMIYLELTDGRILGFPADRFRILSQASENQLKAVQIEVGGYALRWEELDEDLTVSGIVNGQFQLPLP
;
A
#
# COMPACT_ATOMS: atom_id res chain seq x y z
N MET A 1 -16.09 -0.63 33.86
CA MET A 1 -16.50 -1.23 32.56
C MET A 1 -15.27 -1.59 31.75
N ASN A 2 -15.21 -2.81 31.28
CA ASN A 2 -14.09 -3.27 30.47
C ASN A 2 -14.35 -3.00 29.00
N THR A 3 -13.37 -2.42 28.35
CA THR A 3 -13.40 -2.22 26.90
C THR A 3 -12.48 -3.24 26.26
N THR A 4 -13.02 -4.07 25.38
CA THR A 4 -12.22 -5.02 24.61
C THR A 4 -11.76 -4.34 23.32
N VAL A 5 -10.45 -4.34 23.10
CA VAL A 5 -9.86 -3.81 21.89
C VAL A 5 -9.29 -4.97 21.09
N PHE A 6 -9.72 -5.09 19.83
CA PHE A 6 -9.18 -6.08 18.92
C PHE A 6 -8.13 -5.42 18.04
N LYS A 7 -6.90 -5.89 18.16
CA LYS A 7 -5.81 -5.45 17.28
C LYS A 7 -5.47 -6.58 16.34
N THR A 8 -5.86 -6.42 15.09
CA THR A 8 -5.42 -7.31 14.02
C THR A 8 -4.60 -6.52 13.03
N GLU A 9 -3.58 -7.16 12.48
CA GLU A 9 -2.82 -6.55 11.41
C GLU A 9 -3.75 -6.41 10.19
N PRO A 10 -3.94 -5.20 9.65
CA PRO A 10 -4.80 -5.04 8.50
C PRO A 10 -4.18 -5.63 7.25
N ALA A 11 -5.03 -6.23 6.42
CA ALA A 11 -4.65 -6.74 5.11
C ALA A 11 -5.41 -5.98 4.03
N ALA A 12 -4.88 -5.97 2.81
CA ALA A 12 -5.52 -5.32 1.69
C ALA A 12 -6.54 -6.27 1.04
N LEU A 13 -7.76 -5.77 0.83
CA LEU A 13 -8.80 -6.45 0.07
C LEU A 13 -8.80 -6.02 -1.38
N LYS A 14 -8.51 -4.75 -1.63
CA LYS A 14 -8.47 -4.15 -2.96
C LYS A 14 -7.32 -3.17 -3.04
N VAL A 15 -6.80 -2.99 -4.25
CA VAL A 15 -5.80 -1.97 -4.56
C VAL A 15 -6.15 -1.36 -5.91
N TRP A 16 -6.03 -0.05 -6.02
CA TRP A 16 -6.22 0.65 -7.30
C TRP A 16 -5.32 1.88 -7.32
N VAL A 17 -5.10 2.40 -8.52
CA VAL A 17 -4.19 3.52 -8.74
C VAL A 17 -4.93 4.59 -9.54
N GLU A 18 -4.84 5.82 -9.06
CA GLU A 18 -5.30 6.99 -9.78
C GLU A 18 -4.16 7.97 -9.88
N LYS A 19 -3.70 8.23 -11.09
CA LYS A 19 -2.52 9.05 -11.35
C LYS A 19 -1.32 8.48 -10.57
N ARG A 20 -0.79 9.21 -9.61
CA ARG A 20 0.35 8.78 -8.81
C ARG A 20 -0.02 8.37 -7.39
N MET A 21 -1.32 8.27 -7.10
CA MET A 21 -1.81 7.82 -5.79
C MET A 21 -2.21 6.35 -5.86
N ILE A 22 -1.80 5.60 -4.85
CA ILE A 22 -2.13 4.19 -4.70
C ILE A 22 -3.08 4.07 -3.52
N TYR A 23 -4.23 3.43 -3.75
CA TYR A 23 -5.28 3.29 -2.73
C TYR A 23 -5.48 1.84 -2.35
N LEU A 24 -5.71 1.62 -1.06
CA LEU A 24 -6.01 0.30 -0.50
C LEU A 24 -7.35 0.35 0.21
N GLU A 25 -8.16 -0.68 0.02
CA GLU A 25 -9.25 -0.98 0.94
C GLU A 25 -8.76 -2.07 1.88
N LEU A 26 -8.84 -1.82 3.19
CA LEU A 26 -8.29 -2.69 4.21
C LEU A 26 -9.37 -3.55 4.85
N THR A 27 -8.96 -4.66 5.45
CA THR A 27 -9.87 -5.60 6.12
C THR A 27 -10.60 -5.00 7.33
N ASP A 28 -10.09 -3.90 7.88
CA ASP A 28 -10.76 -3.18 8.97
C ASP A 28 -11.75 -2.12 8.47
N GLY A 29 -11.99 -2.05 7.16
CA GLY A 29 -12.96 -1.14 6.56
C GLY A 29 -12.40 0.22 6.15
N ARG A 30 -11.15 0.50 6.47
CA ARG A 30 -10.53 1.78 6.08
C ARG A 30 -10.12 1.75 4.61
N ILE A 31 -10.16 2.93 4.00
CA ILE A 31 -9.52 3.19 2.71
C ILE A 31 -8.34 4.11 2.97
N LEU A 32 -7.18 3.74 2.48
CA LEU A 32 -5.95 4.48 2.70
C LEU A 32 -5.31 4.75 1.34
N GLY A 33 -4.88 5.99 1.12
CA GLY A 33 -4.15 6.38 -0.07
C GLY A 33 -2.74 6.83 0.28
N PHE A 34 -1.78 6.55 -0.59
CA PHE A 34 -0.43 7.03 -0.42
C PHE A 34 0.20 7.36 -1.77
N PRO A 35 1.10 8.35 -1.82
CA PRO A 35 1.74 8.73 -3.08
C PRO A 35 2.88 7.75 -3.42
N ALA A 36 2.91 7.32 -4.68
CA ALA A 36 4.00 6.50 -5.20
C ALA A 36 5.35 7.19 -5.02
N ASP A 37 5.37 8.51 -5.08
CA ASP A 37 6.59 9.31 -5.01
C ASP A 37 7.27 9.29 -3.65
N ARG A 38 6.65 8.68 -2.64
CA ARG A 38 7.26 8.46 -1.33
C ARG A 38 8.11 7.18 -1.29
N PHE A 39 8.17 6.43 -2.39
CA PHE A 39 8.96 5.20 -2.49
C PHE A 39 9.93 5.31 -3.68
N ARG A 40 11.17 4.91 -3.43
CA ARG A 40 12.27 5.15 -4.37
C ARG A 40 12.02 4.54 -5.75
N ILE A 41 11.65 3.26 -5.80
CA ILE A 41 11.40 2.56 -7.07
C ILE A 41 10.13 3.08 -7.72
N LEU A 42 9.04 3.22 -6.94
CA LEU A 42 7.75 3.65 -7.47
C LEU A 42 7.78 5.09 -7.96
N SER A 43 8.66 5.94 -7.40
CA SER A 43 8.81 7.34 -7.85
C SER A 43 9.30 7.43 -9.30
N GLN A 44 10.00 6.40 -9.79
CA GLN A 44 10.51 6.34 -11.16
C GLN A 44 9.56 5.60 -12.11
N ALA A 45 8.49 5.03 -11.60
CA ALA A 45 7.57 4.23 -12.40
C ALA A 45 6.55 5.09 -13.15
N SER A 46 6.13 4.63 -14.32
CA SER A 46 5.03 5.24 -15.05
C SER A 46 3.69 4.91 -14.38
N GLU A 47 2.65 5.66 -14.71
CA GLU A 47 1.31 5.38 -14.20
C GLU A 47 0.84 3.98 -14.60
N ASN A 48 1.14 3.53 -15.84
CA ASN A 48 0.80 2.19 -16.28
C ASN A 48 1.52 1.11 -15.48
N GLN A 49 2.79 1.34 -15.14
CA GLN A 49 3.54 0.42 -14.30
C GLN A 49 2.93 0.35 -12.89
N LEU A 50 2.55 1.50 -12.33
CA LEU A 50 1.90 1.54 -11.01
C LEU A 50 0.58 0.78 -11.00
N LYS A 51 -0.19 0.85 -12.09
CA LYS A 51 -1.48 0.17 -12.20
C LYS A 51 -1.37 -1.35 -12.26
N ALA A 52 -0.19 -1.88 -12.54
CA ALA A 52 0.04 -3.32 -12.57
C ALA A 52 0.24 -3.94 -11.19
N VAL A 53 0.00 -3.19 -10.13
CA VAL A 53 0.12 -3.65 -8.75
C VAL A 53 -0.78 -4.85 -8.48
N GLN A 54 -0.25 -5.82 -7.72
CA GLN A 54 -0.98 -7.01 -7.29
C GLN A 54 -0.94 -7.15 -5.78
N ILE A 55 -2.04 -7.68 -5.23
CA ILE A 55 -2.09 -8.04 -3.81
C ILE A 55 -1.51 -9.44 -3.67
N GLU A 56 -0.55 -9.59 -2.77
CA GLU A 56 0.15 -10.84 -2.53
C GLU A 56 0.14 -11.18 -1.03
N VAL A 57 0.58 -12.40 -0.71
CA VAL A 57 0.73 -12.87 0.67
C VAL A 57 -0.55 -12.69 1.48
N GLY A 58 -1.69 -13.14 0.89
CA GLY A 58 -2.97 -13.08 1.61
C GLY A 58 -3.44 -11.67 1.96
N GLY A 59 -2.99 -10.66 1.23
CA GLY A 59 -3.37 -9.27 1.49
C GLY A 59 -2.34 -8.49 2.31
N TYR A 60 -1.25 -9.11 2.74
CA TYR A 60 -0.26 -8.44 3.59
C TYR A 60 0.85 -7.73 2.81
N ALA A 61 0.91 -7.94 1.50
CA ALA A 61 1.91 -7.30 0.64
C ALA A 61 1.31 -6.82 -0.67
N LEU A 62 1.93 -5.79 -1.23
CA LEU A 62 1.70 -5.33 -2.59
C LEU A 62 2.94 -5.61 -3.40
N ARG A 63 2.74 -6.07 -4.65
CA ARG A 63 3.86 -6.37 -5.53
C ARG A 63 3.68 -5.74 -6.90
N TRP A 64 4.76 -5.19 -7.41
CA TRP A 64 4.92 -4.74 -8.79
C TRP A 64 5.96 -5.64 -9.44
N GLU A 65 5.48 -6.65 -10.16
CA GLU A 65 6.36 -7.70 -10.73
C GLU A 65 7.40 -7.12 -11.68
N GLU A 66 6.99 -6.26 -12.59
CA GLU A 66 7.89 -5.64 -13.57
C GLU A 66 9.00 -4.83 -12.91
N LEU A 67 8.69 -4.19 -11.80
CA LEU A 67 9.63 -3.34 -11.07
C LEU A 67 10.45 -4.11 -10.03
N ASP A 68 10.13 -5.38 -9.81
CA ASP A 68 10.67 -6.18 -8.73
C ASP A 68 10.59 -5.46 -7.38
N GLU A 69 9.41 -4.88 -7.10
CA GLU A 69 9.18 -4.11 -5.88
C GLU A 69 8.06 -4.73 -5.06
N ASP A 70 8.31 -4.86 -3.76
CA ASP A 70 7.33 -5.30 -2.78
C ASP A 70 7.21 -4.27 -1.67
N LEU A 71 5.98 -4.01 -1.25
CA LEU A 71 5.72 -3.20 -0.06
C LEU A 71 4.82 -3.98 0.89
N THR A 72 5.10 -3.90 2.17
CA THR A 72 4.20 -4.48 3.16
C THR A 72 3.04 -3.53 3.43
N VAL A 73 1.84 -4.08 3.58
CA VAL A 73 0.67 -3.28 3.92
C VAL A 73 0.83 -2.64 5.30
N SER A 74 1.39 -3.38 6.27
CA SER A 74 1.66 -2.81 7.60
C SER A 74 2.63 -1.63 7.55
N GLY A 75 3.66 -1.70 6.71
CA GLY A 75 4.59 -0.60 6.52
C GLY A 75 3.90 0.66 5.99
N ILE A 76 3.02 0.49 5.01
CA ILE A 76 2.23 1.59 4.45
C ILE A 76 1.31 2.19 5.52
N VAL A 77 0.58 1.34 6.25
CA VAL A 77 -0.33 1.78 7.31
C VAL A 77 0.40 2.57 8.39
N ASN A 78 1.62 2.16 8.71
CA ASN A 78 2.44 2.81 9.73
C ASN A 78 3.24 4.01 9.21
N GLY A 79 3.09 4.37 7.94
CA GLY A 79 3.75 5.53 7.37
C GLY A 79 5.26 5.35 7.17
N GLN A 80 5.70 4.13 6.92
CA GLN A 80 7.12 3.83 6.70
C GLN A 80 7.50 4.13 5.25
N PHE A 81 7.76 5.38 4.96
CA PHE A 81 8.12 5.84 3.61
C PHE A 81 9.63 5.94 3.45
N GLN A 82 10.09 5.85 2.20
CA GLN A 82 11.51 5.90 1.86
C GLN A 82 12.00 7.31 1.55
N LEU A 83 11.12 8.12 1.00
CA LEU A 83 11.44 9.47 0.54
C LEU A 83 10.57 10.50 1.25
N PRO A 84 11.09 11.71 1.49
CA PRO A 84 10.28 12.79 2.06
C PRO A 84 9.26 13.28 1.03
N LEU A 85 8.25 14.01 1.50
CA LEU A 85 7.38 14.76 0.59
C LEU A 85 8.19 15.80 -0.17
N PRO A 86 7.93 15.95 -1.48
CA PRO A 86 8.62 16.98 -2.28
C PRO A 86 8.22 18.40 -1.86
#